data_542444e02e923dbddd79f74a6da2875d
#
_entry.id   542444e02e923dbddd79f74a6da2875d
#
_cell.length_a   1.000
_cell.length_b   1.000
_cell.length_c   1.000
_cell.angle_alpha   90.00
_cell.angle_beta   90.00
_cell.angle_gamma   90.00
#
_symmetry.space_group_name_H-M   'P 1'
#
loop_
_entity.id
_entity.type
_entity.pdbx_description
1 polymer ?
#
loop_
_entity_poly.entity_id
_entity_poly.type
_entity_poly.pdbx_seq_one_letter_code
_entity_poly.pdbx_strand_id
1 'polypeptide(L)'
;MKTCPERSRRIVVAMDSFKGSLTAERACKVVAESIASVVPSAEIVIKPMADGGEGTAQAMLAAGDGQWIENVVTGPLPDMRVRAGFAWFAGENLAVVEMATASGLQLLSPQRRNPLKTTTYGTGQLITAAMDYGTRRILLAIGGSATVDGGVGAAKAMRWKFLDKDGKDVALGGGQLLQIAEIVPPQHLCRVPIEVLFDVDNPLCGEQGAARVYGPQKGATEEMVEVLEAGLEHLAELVQKQLGCDIANLPGAGAAGGLAAGAVAFMGAKLVRGIETVISWTRLDQAIAGADWVITGEGCFDKQSLRGKVVAGVARVARSAGTKVAVIAGQVLLARQEYRSLGVVDAFACMNGRMSLEYAIRNSEKLLTKAARDFALKYLRPSARA
;
A
#
# COMPACT_ATOMS: atom_id res chain seq x y z
N MET A 1 -29.75 -33.17 -31.91
CA MET A 1 -28.39 -32.71 -31.67
C MET A 1 -28.29 -32.35 -30.21
N LYS A 2 -27.54 -33.09 -29.39
CA LYS A 2 -27.27 -32.72 -28.00
C LYS A 2 -26.32 -31.53 -28.02
N THR A 3 -26.80 -30.35 -27.66
CA THR A 3 -25.94 -29.17 -27.42
C THR A 3 -24.98 -29.54 -26.29
N CYS A 4 -23.69 -29.62 -26.60
CA CYS A 4 -22.66 -29.72 -25.59
C CYS A 4 -22.82 -28.51 -24.65
N PRO A 5 -22.91 -28.67 -23.32
CA PRO A 5 -23.06 -27.53 -22.44
C PRO A 5 -21.83 -26.63 -22.64
N GLU A 6 -22.08 -25.37 -23.01
CA GLU A 6 -21.00 -24.37 -23.08
C GLU A 6 -20.28 -24.36 -21.74
N ARG A 7 -18.98 -24.61 -21.76
CA ARG A 7 -18.12 -24.55 -20.54
C ARG A 7 -18.31 -23.17 -19.87
N SER A 8 -18.76 -23.20 -18.62
CA SER A 8 -18.84 -21.98 -17.81
C SER A 8 -17.49 -21.26 -17.84
N ARG A 9 -17.50 -19.96 -18.16
CA ARG A 9 -16.30 -19.14 -18.16
C ARG A 9 -15.89 -18.84 -16.74
N ARG A 10 -14.62 -19.10 -16.42
CA ARG A 10 -14.03 -18.80 -15.11
C ARG A 10 -13.29 -17.47 -15.15
N ILE A 11 -13.68 -16.53 -14.28
CA ILE A 11 -13.18 -15.16 -14.25
C ILE A 11 -12.67 -14.86 -12.84
N VAL A 12 -11.44 -14.39 -12.75
CA VAL A 12 -10.86 -13.87 -11.49
C VAL A 12 -10.97 -12.36 -11.49
N VAL A 13 -11.49 -11.77 -10.42
CA VAL A 13 -11.56 -10.32 -10.22
C VAL A 13 -10.59 -9.96 -9.10
N ALA A 14 -9.50 -9.27 -9.45
CA ALA A 14 -8.35 -8.98 -8.60
C ALA A 14 -8.01 -7.47 -8.65
N MET A 15 -8.90 -6.65 -8.04
CA MET A 15 -8.81 -5.19 -8.06
C MET A 15 -8.00 -4.67 -6.86
N ASP A 16 -7.28 -3.59 -7.08
CA ASP A 16 -6.81 -2.70 -6.02
C ASP A 16 -7.90 -1.72 -5.58
N SER A 17 -7.64 -0.97 -4.54
CA SER A 17 -8.48 0.14 -4.09
C SER A 17 -8.48 1.29 -5.10
N PHE A 18 -9.62 1.96 -5.21
CA PHE A 18 -9.73 3.26 -5.90
C PHE A 18 -9.59 4.34 -4.83
N LYS A 19 -8.37 4.79 -4.60
CA LYS A 19 -8.00 5.69 -3.50
C LYS A 19 -8.98 6.86 -3.36
N GLY A 20 -9.52 7.03 -2.15
CA GLY A 20 -10.50 8.05 -1.83
C GLY A 20 -11.94 7.77 -2.31
N SER A 21 -12.23 6.58 -2.89
CA SER A 21 -13.58 6.25 -3.37
C SER A 21 -14.05 4.81 -3.04
N LEU A 22 -13.31 3.77 -3.45
CA LEU A 22 -13.71 2.38 -3.23
C LEU A 22 -12.58 1.57 -2.61
N THR A 23 -12.90 0.73 -1.63
CA THR A 23 -11.99 -0.31 -1.16
C THR A 23 -11.79 -1.38 -2.24
N ALA A 24 -10.69 -2.12 -2.20
CA ALA A 24 -10.43 -3.23 -3.11
C ALA A 24 -11.56 -4.27 -3.10
N GLU A 25 -12.06 -4.61 -1.91
CA GLU A 25 -13.18 -5.54 -1.75
C GLU A 25 -14.45 -5.03 -2.44
N ARG A 26 -14.82 -3.75 -2.23
CA ARG A 26 -16.00 -3.17 -2.86
C ARG A 26 -15.87 -3.08 -4.37
N ALA A 27 -14.69 -2.69 -4.87
CA ALA A 27 -14.40 -2.65 -6.29
C ALA A 27 -14.53 -4.04 -6.92
N CYS A 28 -13.96 -5.07 -6.29
CA CYS A 28 -14.12 -6.46 -6.74
C CYS A 28 -15.59 -6.90 -6.80
N LYS A 29 -16.39 -6.61 -5.76
CA LYS A 29 -17.84 -6.95 -5.72
C LYS A 29 -18.61 -6.26 -6.84
N VAL A 30 -18.40 -4.95 -7.05
CA VAL A 30 -19.05 -4.18 -8.13
C VAL A 30 -18.73 -4.76 -9.49
N VAL A 31 -17.48 -5.11 -9.76
CA VAL A 31 -17.06 -5.73 -11.03
C VAL A 31 -17.69 -7.11 -11.20
N ALA A 32 -17.67 -7.94 -10.16
CA ALA A 32 -18.23 -9.28 -10.18
C ALA A 32 -19.75 -9.26 -10.44
N GLU A 33 -20.51 -8.44 -9.70
CA GLU A 33 -21.95 -8.27 -9.88
C GLU A 33 -22.29 -7.76 -11.29
N SER A 34 -21.49 -6.82 -11.80
CA SER A 34 -21.67 -6.26 -13.14
C SER A 34 -21.46 -7.31 -14.24
N ILE A 35 -20.44 -8.16 -14.11
CA ILE A 35 -20.15 -9.25 -15.04
C ILE A 35 -21.26 -10.31 -14.95
N ALA A 36 -21.66 -10.72 -13.76
CA ALA A 36 -22.74 -11.70 -13.54
C ALA A 36 -24.06 -11.23 -14.13
N SER A 37 -24.35 -9.91 -14.11
CA SER A 37 -25.56 -9.36 -14.74
C SER A 37 -25.60 -9.52 -16.28
N VAL A 38 -24.44 -9.67 -16.91
CA VAL A 38 -24.31 -9.83 -18.38
C VAL A 38 -24.14 -11.32 -18.77
N VAL A 39 -23.42 -12.08 -17.93
CA VAL A 39 -23.13 -13.51 -18.14
C VAL A 39 -23.41 -14.27 -16.83
N PRO A 40 -24.70 -14.60 -16.56
CA PRO A 40 -25.08 -15.27 -15.30
C PRO A 40 -24.45 -16.65 -15.10
N SER A 41 -23.98 -17.29 -16.17
CA SER A 41 -23.32 -18.60 -16.13
C SER A 41 -21.83 -18.53 -15.81
N ALA A 42 -21.24 -17.32 -15.64
CA ALA A 42 -19.83 -17.18 -15.34
C ALA A 42 -19.53 -17.60 -13.88
N GLU A 43 -18.48 -18.38 -13.69
CA GLU A 43 -17.88 -18.62 -12.38
C GLU A 43 -16.94 -17.44 -12.04
N ILE A 44 -17.27 -16.67 -11.02
CA ILE A 44 -16.49 -15.49 -10.66
C ILE A 44 -15.80 -15.70 -9.31
N VAL A 45 -14.48 -15.60 -9.31
CA VAL A 45 -13.63 -15.69 -8.11
C VAL A 45 -13.15 -14.28 -7.74
N ILE A 46 -13.43 -13.84 -6.52
CA ILE A 46 -13.07 -12.52 -6.02
C ILE A 46 -11.80 -12.63 -5.20
N LYS A 47 -10.79 -11.81 -5.54
CA LYS A 47 -9.48 -11.72 -4.87
C LYS A 47 -9.07 -10.24 -4.73
N PRO A 48 -9.54 -9.54 -3.69
CA PRO A 48 -9.10 -8.17 -3.44
C PRO A 48 -7.57 -8.12 -3.27
N MET A 49 -6.94 -7.12 -3.88
CA MET A 49 -5.49 -6.97 -3.91
C MET A 49 -5.06 -5.67 -3.26
N ALA A 50 -3.77 -5.61 -2.91
CA ALA A 50 -3.07 -4.40 -2.47
C ALA A 50 -1.57 -4.55 -2.77
N ASP A 51 -0.84 -3.43 -2.75
CA ASP A 51 0.60 -3.39 -3.06
C ASP A 51 1.51 -3.25 -1.82
N GLY A 52 0.97 -3.37 -0.61
CA GLY A 52 1.67 -3.10 0.64
C GLY A 52 1.39 -1.70 1.20
N GLY A 53 0.44 -0.99 0.58
CA GLY A 53 -0.06 0.31 1.03
C GLY A 53 -1.35 0.19 1.83
N GLU A 54 -2.14 1.28 1.76
CA GLU A 54 -3.47 1.37 2.35
C GLU A 54 -4.41 0.29 1.77
N GLY A 55 -5.12 -0.44 2.64
CA GLY A 55 -6.03 -1.51 2.27
C GLY A 55 -5.41 -2.91 2.24
N THR A 56 -4.12 -3.05 2.55
CA THR A 56 -3.43 -4.35 2.59
C THR A 56 -4.02 -5.26 3.66
N ALA A 57 -4.24 -4.76 4.88
CA ALA A 57 -4.83 -5.53 5.98
C ALA A 57 -6.26 -5.99 5.62
N GLN A 58 -7.06 -5.12 5.00
CA GLN A 58 -8.41 -5.45 4.57
C GLN A 58 -8.42 -6.48 3.44
N ALA A 59 -7.52 -6.36 2.46
CA ALA A 59 -7.39 -7.35 1.40
C ALA A 59 -6.99 -8.73 1.96
N MET A 60 -6.09 -8.76 2.95
CA MET A 60 -5.69 -9.99 3.62
C MET A 60 -6.80 -10.58 4.50
N LEU A 61 -7.57 -9.73 5.20
CA LEU A 61 -8.75 -10.17 5.97
C LEU A 61 -9.84 -10.76 5.07
N ALA A 62 -10.07 -10.18 3.91
CA ALA A 62 -11.04 -10.70 2.94
C ALA A 62 -10.64 -12.07 2.35
N ALA A 63 -9.38 -12.44 2.44
CA ALA A 63 -8.83 -13.69 1.89
C ALA A 63 -8.54 -14.78 2.95
N GLY A 64 -8.58 -14.44 4.24
CA GLY A 64 -8.22 -15.36 5.34
C GLY A 64 -9.07 -15.19 6.59
N ASP A 65 -8.91 -16.11 7.53
CA ASP A 65 -9.63 -16.13 8.81
C ASP A 65 -8.92 -15.22 9.85
N GLY A 66 -8.98 -13.91 9.61
CA GLY A 66 -8.42 -12.92 10.51
C GLY A 66 -9.49 -12.07 11.18
N GLN A 67 -9.07 -11.30 12.18
CA GLN A 67 -9.91 -10.32 12.86
C GLN A 67 -9.20 -8.98 12.97
N TRP A 68 -9.98 -7.88 13.00
CA TRP A 68 -9.44 -6.55 13.22
C TRP A 68 -9.33 -6.26 14.72
N ILE A 69 -8.16 -5.87 15.21
CA ILE A 69 -7.91 -5.49 16.60
C ILE A 69 -7.78 -3.96 16.68
N GLU A 70 -8.80 -3.32 17.25
CA GLU A 70 -8.85 -1.86 17.37
C GLU A 70 -8.02 -1.36 18.56
N ASN A 71 -7.36 -0.22 18.38
CA ASN A 71 -6.57 0.49 19.37
C ASN A 71 -6.81 2.00 19.25
N VAL A 72 -6.53 2.75 20.32
CA VAL A 72 -6.46 4.20 20.30
C VAL A 72 -5.00 4.62 20.41
N VAL A 73 -4.49 5.23 19.36
CA VAL A 73 -3.07 5.62 19.25
C VAL A 73 -2.90 7.10 18.91
N THR A 74 -1.68 7.57 18.95
CA THR A 74 -1.32 8.91 18.46
C THR A 74 -1.55 8.97 16.94
N GLY A 75 -2.16 10.06 16.47
CA GLY A 75 -2.33 10.34 15.05
C GLY A 75 -1.05 10.86 14.39
N PRO A 76 -1.15 11.35 13.12
CA PRO A 76 -0.02 11.92 12.41
C PRO A 76 0.60 13.14 13.12
N LEU A 77 -0.15 13.89 13.90
CA LEU A 77 0.35 14.97 14.74
C LEU A 77 0.38 14.52 16.21
N PRO A 78 1.37 14.93 17.01
CA PRO A 78 1.55 14.47 18.40
C PRO A 78 0.35 14.72 19.33
N ASP A 79 -0.43 15.75 19.06
CA ASP A 79 -1.64 16.14 19.81
C ASP A 79 -2.90 15.39 19.38
N MET A 80 -2.84 14.61 18.29
CA MET A 80 -3.99 13.84 17.79
C MET A 80 -4.09 12.48 18.46
N ARG A 81 -5.34 12.02 18.61
CA ARG A 81 -5.67 10.62 18.93
C ARG A 81 -6.59 10.07 17.86
N VAL A 82 -6.28 8.88 17.37
CA VAL A 82 -7.04 8.21 16.32
C VAL A 82 -7.38 6.77 16.74
N ARG A 83 -8.53 6.29 16.28
CA ARG A 83 -8.84 4.87 16.30
C ARG A 83 -8.16 4.23 15.10
N ALA A 84 -7.29 3.31 15.38
CA ALA A 84 -6.52 2.56 14.40
C ALA A 84 -6.42 1.10 14.86
N GLY A 85 -5.84 0.22 14.06
CA GLY A 85 -5.75 -1.17 14.47
C GLY A 85 -4.83 -1.95 13.56
N PHE A 86 -4.84 -3.27 13.77
CA PHE A 86 -4.12 -4.21 12.94
C PHE A 86 -4.99 -5.45 12.67
N ALA A 87 -4.76 -6.10 11.53
CA ALA A 87 -5.36 -7.40 11.27
C ALA A 87 -4.56 -8.49 12.00
N TRP A 88 -5.25 -9.37 12.69
CA TRP A 88 -4.68 -10.51 13.41
C TRP A 88 -5.13 -11.82 12.82
N PHE A 89 -4.18 -12.69 12.50
CA PHE A 89 -4.40 -14.03 11.95
C PHE A 89 -3.83 -15.06 12.95
N ALA A 90 -4.72 -15.65 13.73
CA ALA A 90 -4.35 -16.54 14.83
C ALA A 90 -3.63 -17.81 14.35
N GLY A 91 -4.04 -18.40 13.23
CA GLY A 91 -3.45 -19.60 12.65
C GLY A 91 -1.96 -19.44 12.31
N GLU A 92 -1.59 -18.25 11.81
CA GLU A 92 -0.22 -17.90 11.39
C GLU A 92 0.56 -17.15 12.47
N ASN A 93 -0.07 -16.79 13.60
CA ASN A 93 0.47 -15.87 14.58
C ASN A 93 1.00 -14.57 13.95
N LEU A 94 0.27 -14.05 12.97
CA LEU A 94 0.65 -12.92 12.14
C LEU A 94 -0.20 -11.69 12.45
N ALA A 95 0.43 -10.53 12.61
CA ALA A 95 -0.23 -9.23 12.59
C ALA A 95 0.12 -8.47 11.31
N VAL A 96 -0.88 -7.80 10.71
CA VAL A 96 -0.69 -6.87 9.60
C VAL A 96 -1.01 -5.46 10.08
N VAL A 97 0.01 -4.64 10.22
CA VAL A 97 -0.08 -3.25 10.68
C VAL A 97 0.00 -2.33 9.46
N GLU A 98 -1.00 -1.46 9.29
CA GLU A 98 -0.97 -0.40 8.28
C GLU A 98 -0.62 0.93 8.93
N MET A 99 0.50 1.52 8.54
CA MET A 99 0.88 2.83 9.06
C MET A 99 -0.15 3.92 8.71
N ALA A 100 -0.84 3.79 7.60
CA ALA A 100 -1.83 4.76 7.13
C ALA A 100 -2.98 4.97 8.14
N THR A 101 -3.30 3.96 8.94
CA THR A 101 -4.38 4.06 9.95
C THR A 101 -4.00 4.92 11.14
N ALA A 102 -2.71 5.06 11.45
CA ALA A 102 -2.21 5.87 12.56
C ALA A 102 -1.44 7.13 12.11
N SER A 103 -0.64 7.01 11.05
CA SER A 103 0.27 8.07 10.58
C SER A 103 0.02 8.45 9.11
N GLY A 104 -1.21 8.24 8.63
CA GLY A 104 -1.60 8.40 7.24
C GLY A 104 -1.97 9.82 6.83
N LEU A 105 -1.76 10.13 5.56
CA LEU A 105 -2.04 11.44 4.96
C LEU A 105 -3.55 11.75 4.92
N GLN A 106 -4.40 10.74 4.77
CA GLN A 106 -5.86 10.86 4.76
C GLN A 106 -6.45 11.31 6.10
N LEU A 107 -5.69 11.18 7.20
CA LEU A 107 -6.09 11.66 8.53
C LEU A 107 -5.95 13.17 8.70
N LEU A 108 -5.31 13.84 7.73
CA LEU A 108 -5.05 15.28 7.75
C LEU A 108 -5.77 16.00 6.61
N SER A 109 -6.51 17.06 6.94
CA SER A 109 -6.93 18.01 5.93
C SER A 109 -5.71 18.66 5.25
N PRO A 110 -5.81 19.10 3.99
CA PRO A 110 -4.68 19.73 3.29
C PRO A 110 -3.99 20.85 4.09
N GLN A 111 -4.76 21.63 4.84
CA GLN A 111 -4.27 22.76 5.64
C GLN A 111 -3.48 22.34 6.88
N ARG A 112 -3.67 21.10 7.35
CA ARG A 112 -2.94 20.54 8.50
C ARG A 112 -1.70 19.72 8.12
N ARG A 113 -1.45 19.52 6.83
CA ARG A 113 -0.29 18.78 6.34
C ARG A 113 0.98 19.59 6.58
N ASN A 114 1.88 19.05 7.38
CA ASN A 114 3.20 19.64 7.65
C ASN A 114 4.18 18.54 8.06
N PRO A 115 5.05 18.06 7.17
CA PRO A 115 5.95 16.94 7.46
C PRO A 115 7.06 17.28 8.44
N LEU A 116 7.32 18.56 8.75
CA LEU A 116 8.20 18.94 9.87
C LEU A 116 7.61 18.55 11.24
N LYS A 117 6.27 18.43 11.32
CA LYS A 117 5.55 18.17 12.59
C LYS A 117 4.95 16.78 12.68
N THR A 118 4.72 16.11 11.54
CA THR A 118 4.10 14.78 11.53
C THR A 118 5.06 13.69 11.99
N THR A 119 4.50 12.65 12.61
CA THR A 119 5.27 11.59 13.26
C THR A 119 4.71 10.21 13.02
N THR A 120 5.59 9.21 12.99
CA THR A 120 5.27 7.77 12.94
C THR A 120 4.99 7.16 14.32
N TYR A 121 4.91 7.97 15.40
CA TYR A 121 4.78 7.46 16.76
C TYR A 121 3.58 6.51 16.95
N GLY A 122 2.42 6.84 16.40
CA GLY A 122 1.24 5.98 16.46
C GLY A 122 1.41 4.65 15.73
N THR A 123 2.18 4.63 14.64
CA THR A 123 2.56 3.38 13.95
C THR A 123 3.39 2.49 14.88
N GLY A 124 4.35 3.05 15.60
CA GLY A 124 5.13 2.31 16.61
C GLY A 124 4.27 1.78 17.76
N GLN A 125 3.25 2.54 18.18
CA GLN A 125 2.27 2.07 19.18
C GLN A 125 1.46 0.88 18.66
N LEU A 126 1.04 0.86 17.39
CA LEU A 126 0.36 -0.29 16.79
C LEU A 126 1.27 -1.53 16.71
N ILE A 127 2.54 -1.34 16.36
CA ILE A 127 3.55 -2.42 16.35
C ILE A 127 3.69 -3.00 17.77
N THR A 128 3.81 -2.14 18.79
CA THR A 128 3.90 -2.58 20.19
C THR A 128 2.64 -3.31 20.62
N ALA A 129 1.44 -2.78 20.29
CA ALA A 129 0.17 -3.43 20.61
C ALA A 129 0.04 -4.82 19.95
N ALA A 130 0.51 -4.97 18.71
CA ALA A 130 0.53 -6.26 18.03
C ALA A 130 1.49 -7.25 18.73
N MET A 131 2.65 -6.79 19.19
CA MET A 131 3.58 -7.62 19.97
C MET A 131 2.97 -8.03 21.32
N ASP A 132 2.36 -7.10 22.04
CA ASP A 132 1.70 -7.36 23.33
C ASP A 132 0.49 -8.30 23.17
N TYR A 133 -0.15 -8.30 22.00
CA TYR A 133 -1.22 -9.25 21.66
C TYR A 133 -0.72 -10.67 21.43
N GLY A 134 0.59 -10.86 21.29
CA GLY A 134 1.24 -12.17 21.18
C GLY A 134 1.62 -12.59 19.76
N THR A 135 1.70 -11.64 18.82
CA THR A 135 2.14 -11.96 17.45
C THR A 135 3.57 -12.50 17.42
N ARG A 136 3.84 -13.40 16.48
CA ARG A 136 5.18 -13.93 16.20
C ARG A 136 5.79 -13.42 14.90
N ARG A 137 5.03 -12.67 14.11
CA ARG A 137 5.48 -12.05 12.87
C ARG A 137 4.61 -10.82 12.58
N ILE A 138 5.20 -9.76 12.07
CA ILE A 138 4.49 -8.54 11.68
C ILE A 138 4.78 -8.24 10.21
N LEU A 139 3.72 -8.01 9.42
CA LEU A 139 3.80 -7.33 8.14
C LEU A 139 3.45 -5.87 8.39
N LEU A 140 4.36 -4.97 8.05
CA LEU A 140 4.17 -3.52 8.19
C LEU A 140 3.95 -2.92 6.80
N ALA A 141 2.70 -2.59 6.47
CA ALA A 141 2.33 -1.88 5.25
C ALA A 141 2.54 -0.38 5.44
N ILE A 142 3.38 0.22 4.60
CA ILE A 142 3.87 1.59 4.81
C ILE A 142 3.39 2.63 3.79
N GLY A 143 2.51 2.28 2.86
CA GLY A 143 1.92 3.23 1.92
C GLY A 143 0.99 4.25 2.60
N GLY A 144 0.75 5.39 1.94
CA GLY A 144 -0.19 6.41 2.40
C GLY A 144 0.30 7.32 3.53
N SER A 145 1.61 7.39 3.81
CA SER A 145 2.22 8.13 4.93
C SER A 145 2.05 9.65 4.85
N ALA A 146 1.85 10.31 6.01
CA ALA A 146 1.90 11.76 6.19
C ALA A 146 3.28 12.28 6.62
N THR A 147 4.23 11.42 6.91
CA THR A 147 5.44 11.67 7.71
C THR A 147 6.70 11.69 6.88
N VAL A 148 7.72 12.45 7.34
CA VAL A 148 9.10 12.40 6.88
C VAL A 148 10.00 12.50 8.13
N ASP A 149 9.88 11.53 9.04
CA ASP A 149 10.59 11.49 10.32
C ASP A 149 11.61 10.34 10.44
N GLY A 150 11.96 9.69 9.31
CA GLY A 150 12.94 8.60 9.31
C GLY A 150 12.54 7.40 10.18
N GLY A 151 11.27 7.27 10.58
CA GLY A 151 10.81 6.23 11.50
C GLY A 151 11.17 6.47 12.97
N VAL A 152 11.76 7.63 13.32
CA VAL A 152 12.15 8.00 14.69
C VAL A 152 10.96 7.97 15.63
N GLY A 153 9.79 8.48 15.20
CA GLY A 153 8.57 8.43 16.01
C GLY A 153 8.20 6.99 16.38
N ALA A 154 8.19 6.07 15.41
CA ALA A 154 7.88 4.66 15.65
C ALA A 154 8.89 4.00 16.59
N ALA A 155 10.17 4.27 16.40
CA ALA A 155 11.23 3.79 17.30
C ALA A 155 11.04 4.30 18.73
N LYS A 156 10.68 5.59 18.92
CA LYS A 156 10.40 6.16 20.26
C LYS A 156 9.23 5.46 20.95
N ALA A 157 8.16 5.14 20.23
CA ALA A 157 7.04 4.37 20.78
C ALA A 157 7.48 2.96 21.22
N MET A 158 8.52 2.41 20.60
CA MET A 158 9.16 1.14 20.94
C MET A 158 10.33 1.30 21.93
N ARG A 159 10.36 2.42 22.68
CA ARG A 159 11.29 2.74 23.78
C ARG A 159 12.73 3.05 23.37
N TRP A 160 13.01 3.32 22.10
CA TRP A 160 14.27 3.98 21.73
C TRP A 160 14.26 5.41 22.22
N LYS A 161 15.45 5.95 22.63
CA LYS A 161 15.62 7.34 22.98
C LYS A 161 16.50 8.03 21.95
N PHE A 162 16.15 9.25 21.62
CA PHE A 162 16.90 10.11 20.71
C PHE A 162 17.19 11.41 21.46
N LEU A 163 18.44 11.58 21.87
CA LEU A 163 18.86 12.67 22.76
C LEU A 163 19.56 13.75 21.96
N ASP A 164 19.36 15.00 22.38
CA ASP A 164 20.12 16.15 21.87
C ASP A 164 21.50 16.23 22.53
N LYS A 165 22.29 17.24 22.15
CA LYS A 165 23.62 17.51 22.71
C LYS A 165 23.64 17.77 24.23
N ASP A 166 22.50 18.15 24.80
CA ASP A 166 22.35 18.41 26.25
C ASP A 166 21.78 17.18 26.99
N GLY A 167 21.63 16.04 26.30
CA GLY A 167 21.08 14.78 26.85
C GLY A 167 19.56 14.78 27.04
N LYS A 168 18.85 15.75 26.47
CA LYS A 168 17.38 15.83 26.53
C LYS A 168 16.74 15.05 25.36
N ASP A 169 15.58 14.48 25.61
CA ASP A 169 14.84 13.75 24.61
C ASP A 169 14.31 14.68 23.51
N VAL A 170 14.68 14.43 22.26
CA VAL A 170 14.31 15.22 21.09
C VAL A 170 12.81 15.08 20.82
N ALA A 171 12.11 16.16 20.50
CA ALA A 171 10.67 16.14 20.22
C ALA A 171 10.32 15.33 18.96
N LEU A 172 9.03 15.01 18.79
CA LEU A 172 8.51 14.29 17.60
C LEU A 172 8.42 15.21 16.39
N GLY A 173 8.61 14.65 15.20
CA GLY A 173 8.44 15.31 13.92
C GLY A 173 9.72 15.36 13.08
N GLY A 174 9.56 15.38 11.74
CA GLY A 174 10.69 15.36 10.81
C GLY A 174 11.64 16.56 10.95
N GLY A 175 11.11 17.73 11.34
CA GLY A 175 11.93 18.93 11.57
C GLY A 175 12.85 18.86 12.78
N GLN A 176 12.78 17.80 13.58
CA GLN A 176 13.60 17.66 14.79
C GLN A 176 14.82 16.76 14.57
N LEU A 177 14.96 16.09 13.44
CA LEU A 177 16.01 15.10 13.18
C LEU A 177 17.43 15.66 13.34
N LEU A 178 17.66 16.90 12.91
CA LEU A 178 18.95 17.59 13.05
C LEU A 178 19.40 17.83 14.50
N GLN A 179 18.48 17.74 15.47
CA GLN A 179 18.80 17.93 16.88
C GLN A 179 19.32 16.66 17.56
N ILE A 180 19.18 15.50 16.92
CA ILE A 180 19.61 14.22 17.49
C ILE A 180 21.13 14.18 17.54
N ALA A 181 21.70 13.94 18.73
CA ALA A 181 23.12 13.73 18.93
C ALA A 181 23.46 12.30 19.35
N GLU A 182 22.53 11.63 20.04
CA GLU A 182 22.72 10.27 20.54
C GLU A 182 21.46 9.41 20.32
N ILE A 183 21.69 8.16 19.90
CA ILE A 183 20.64 7.12 19.72
C ILE A 183 20.86 6.05 20.79
N VAL A 184 19.90 5.91 21.71
CA VAL A 184 19.99 4.96 22.81
C VAL A 184 18.99 3.82 22.59
N PRO A 185 19.45 2.58 22.41
CA PRO A 185 18.57 1.44 22.24
C PRO A 185 17.82 1.12 23.55
N PRO A 186 16.63 0.49 23.46
CA PRO A 186 15.93 0.00 24.63
C PRO A 186 16.69 -1.19 25.27
N GLN A 187 16.47 -1.44 26.56
CA GLN A 187 17.08 -2.57 27.26
C GLN A 187 16.75 -3.94 26.61
N HIS A 188 15.55 -4.03 26.04
CA HIS A 188 15.09 -5.22 25.32
C HIS A 188 14.68 -4.82 23.91
N LEU A 189 15.46 -5.27 22.94
CA LEU A 189 15.12 -5.08 21.52
C LEU A 189 13.92 -5.95 21.12
N CYS A 190 13.14 -5.44 20.18
CA CYS A 190 12.10 -6.21 19.53
C CYS A 190 12.71 -7.48 18.89
N ARG A 191 12.14 -8.64 19.23
CA ARG A 191 12.58 -9.94 18.67
C ARG A 191 11.54 -10.52 17.70
N VAL A 192 10.39 -9.87 17.54
CA VAL A 192 9.38 -10.30 16.57
C VAL A 192 9.85 -9.91 15.17
N PRO A 193 9.97 -10.85 14.23
CA PRO A 193 10.33 -10.55 12.86
C PRO A 193 9.32 -9.59 12.24
N ILE A 194 9.84 -8.48 11.68
CA ILE A 194 9.04 -7.46 10.98
C ILE A 194 9.45 -7.46 9.51
N GLU A 195 8.48 -7.59 8.63
CA GLU A 195 8.65 -7.41 7.19
C GLU A 195 7.91 -6.15 6.76
N VAL A 196 8.66 -5.20 6.23
CA VAL A 196 8.10 -3.95 5.70
C VAL A 196 7.69 -4.16 4.25
N LEU A 197 6.42 -3.97 3.97
CA LEU A 197 5.87 -4.07 2.63
C LEU A 197 6.06 -2.75 1.88
N PHE A 198 6.84 -2.77 0.80
CA PHE A 198 7.14 -1.59 0.00
C PHE A 198 7.03 -1.88 -1.51
N ASP A 199 6.83 -0.83 -2.32
CA ASP A 199 6.67 -0.91 -3.78
C ASP A 199 7.54 0.10 -4.56
N VAL A 200 8.33 0.93 -3.85
CA VAL A 200 9.18 1.98 -4.43
C VAL A 200 10.64 1.73 -4.12
N ASP A 201 11.54 2.08 -5.05
CA ASP A 201 12.98 1.84 -4.90
C ASP A 201 13.77 3.08 -4.46
N ASN A 202 13.08 4.18 -4.12
CA ASN A 202 13.70 5.44 -3.72
C ASN A 202 14.64 5.25 -2.52
N PRO A 203 15.89 5.78 -2.59
CA PRO A 203 16.79 5.82 -1.44
C PRO A 203 16.25 6.75 -0.35
N LEU A 204 16.88 6.76 0.80
CA LEU A 204 16.48 7.63 1.90
C LEU A 204 16.69 9.10 1.56
N CYS A 205 17.85 9.45 1.01
CA CYS A 205 18.30 10.82 0.74
C CYS A 205 18.67 11.01 -0.74
N GLY A 206 18.97 12.26 -1.13
CA GLY A 206 19.37 12.68 -2.48
C GLY A 206 18.21 13.09 -3.36
N GLU A 207 18.48 13.36 -4.64
CA GLU A 207 17.50 13.85 -5.63
C GLU A 207 16.27 12.95 -5.75
N GLN A 208 16.42 11.65 -5.55
CA GLN A 208 15.35 10.66 -5.58
C GLN A 208 14.95 10.22 -4.15
N GLY A 209 15.38 10.96 -3.13
CA GLY A 209 15.17 10.65 -1.73
C GLY A 209 13.74 10.94 -1.22
N ALA A 210 13.51 10.54 0.02
CA ALA A 210 12.19 10.61 0.66
C ALA A 210 11.64 12.03 0.76
N ALA A 211 12.47 13.01 1.16
CA ALA A 211 12.05 14.38 1.35
C ALA A 211 11.71 15.06 0.02
N ARG A 212 12.58 14.93 -0.97
CA ARG A 212 12.43 15.60 -2.28
C ARG A 212 11.29 15.04 -3.10
N VAL A 213 11.15 13.72 -3.17
CA VAL A 213 10.12 13.07 -4.00
C VAL A 213 8.75 13.11 -3.34
N TYR A 214 8.67 12.87 -2.04
CA TYR A 214 7.38 12.69 -1.34
C TYR A 214 7.00 13.82 -0.38
N GLY A 215 7.93 14.73 -0.05
CA GLY A 215 7.67 15.87 0.82
C GLY A 215 6.56 16.80 0.31
N PRO A 216 6.58 17.23 -0.97
CA PRO A 216 5.61 18.16 -1.51
C PRO A 216 4.15 17.69 -1.36
N GLN A 217 3.83 16.43 -1.67
CA GLN A 217 2.47 15.89 -1.50
C GLN A 217 2.02 15.82 -0.03
N LYS A 218 2.97 15.82 0.91
CA LYS A 218 2.73 15.85 2.37
C LYS A 218 2.66 17.27 2.92
N GLY A 219 2.71 18.28 2.04
CA GLY A 219 2.57 19.71 2.38
C GLY A 219 3.90 20.41 2.68
N ALA A 220 5.05 19.84 2.27
CA ALA A 220 6.33 20.54 2.38
C ALA A 220 6.44 21.64 1.34
N THR A 221 6.96 22.83 1.77
CA THR A 221 7.52 23.83 0.88
C THR A 221 8.95 23.44 0.48
N GLU A 222 9.57 24.17 -0.46
CA GLU A 222 10.94 23.92 -0.88
C GLU A 222 11.90 24.04 0.31
N GLU A 223 11.74 25.05 1.16
CA GLU A 223 12.56 25.24 2.36
C GLU A 223 12.36 24.11 3.38
N MET A 224 11.14 23.61 3.52
CA MET A 224 10.87 22.44 4.38
C MET A 224 11.51 21.17 3.82
N VAL A 225 11.56 21.01 2.51
CA VAL A 225 12.24 19.87 1.88
C VAL A 225 13.71 19.86 2.20
N GLU A 226 14.40 21.03 2.15
CA GLU A 226 15.83 21.11 2.50
C GLU A 226 16.09 20.77 3.99
N VAL A 227 15.23 21.22 4.89
CA VAL A 227 15.33 20.88 6.33
C VAL A 227 15.13 19.37 6.55
N LEU A 228 14.15 18.77 5.88
CA LEU A 228 13.86 17.35 5.99
C LEU A 228 14.96 16.48 5.39
N GLU A 229 15.50 16.89 4.24
CA GLU A 229 16.61 16.20 3.58
C GLU A 229 17.83 16.18 4.48
N ALA A 230 18.28 17.37 4.95
CA ALA A 230 19.40 17.47 5.88
C ALA A 230 19.19 16.65 7.17
N GLY A 231 17.93 16.61 7.67
CA GLY A 231 17.57 15.82 8.83
C GLY A 231 17.69 14.30 8.59
N LEU A 232 17.27 13.82 7.41
CA LEU A 232 17.40 12.41 7.05
C LEU A 232 18.85 11.99 6.78
N GLU A 233 19.65 12.87 6.16
CA GLU A 233 21.10 12.66 5.96
C GLU A 233 21.80 12.53 7.30
N HIS A 234 21.56 13.49 8.22
CA HIS A 234 22.09 13.47 9.56
C HIS A 234 21.70 12.21 10.35
N LEU A 235 20.43 11.79 10.25
CA LEU A 235 19.96 10.54 10.88
C LEU A 235 20.71 9.33 10.32
N ALA A 236 20.89 9.27 8.99
CA ALA A 236 21.61 8.17 8.35
C ALA A 236 23.08 8.08 8.81
N GLU A 237 23.76 9.22 8.90
CA GLU A 237 25.14 9.31 9.44
C GLU A 237 25.22 8.82 10.89
N LEU A 238 24.28 9.25 11.75
CA LEU A 238 24.24 8.81 13.14
C LEU A 238 23.96 7.30 13.26
N VAL A 239 23.02 6.77 12.49
CA VAL A 239 22.70 5.34 12.47
C VAL A 239 23.91 4.53 12.01
N GLN A 240 24.60 4.97 10.96
CA GLN A 240 25.83 4.31 10.52
C GLN A 240 26.92 4.34 11.60
N LYS A 241 27.12 5.50 12.21
CA LYS A 241 28.18 5.69 13.22
C LYS A 241 27.92 4.95 14.53
N GLN A 242 26.68 4.96 15.02
CA GLN A 242 26.35 4.48 16.37
C GLN A 242 25.79 3.05 16.37
N LEU A 243 25.11 2.63 15.27
CA LEU A 243 24.49 1.30 15.16
C LEU A 243 25.16 0.40 14.11
N GLY A 244 26.10 0.94 13.29
CA GLY A 244 26.80 0.18 12.25
C GLY A 244 25.89 -0.23 11.08
N CYS A 245 24.75 0.44 10.87
CA CYS A 245 23.77 0.09 9.84
C CYS A 245 23.73 1.17 8.74
N ASP A 246 24.03 0.81 7.49
CA ASP A 246 23.88 1.72 6.35
C ASP A 246 22.44 1.70 5.85
N ILE A 247 21.73 2.80 6.08
CA ILE A 247 20.35 3.00 5.63
C ILE A 247 20.23 4.05 4.53
N ALA A 248 21.29 4.77 4.22
CA ALA A 248 21.26 5.87 3.25
C ALA A 248 20.98 5.37 1.82
N ASN A 249 21.69 4.32 1.42
CA ASN A 249 21.70 3.79 0.06
C ASN A 249 20.83 2.53 -0.13
N LEU A 250 20.13 2.10 0.91
CA LEU A 250 19.30 0.90 0.85
C LEU A 250 18.10 1.15 -0.11
N PRO A 251 17.90 0.34 -1.15
CA PRO A 251 16.77 0.46 -2.05
C PRO A 251 15.43 0.37 -1.28
N GLY A 252 14.55 1.35 -1.50
CA GLY A 252 13.29 1.45 -0.79
C GLY A 252 13.35 2.12 0.60
N ALA A 253 14.54 2.49 1.10
CA ALA A 253 14.69 3.14 2.39
C ALA A 253 13.91 4.46 2.52
N GLY A 254 13.71 5.18 1.40
CA GLY A 254 12.92 6.41 1.34
C GLY A 254 11.42 6.21 1.47
N ALA A 255 10.93 4.97 1.37
CA ALA A 255 9.51 4.69 1.47
C ALA A 255 8.95 5.21 2.81
N ALA A 256 7.73 5.76 2.74
CA ALA A 256 7.03 6.34 3.90
C ALA A 256 7.82 7.43 4.65
N GLY A 257 8.60 8.25 3.92
CA GLY A 257 9.38 9.31 4.54
C GLY A 257 10.50 8.80 5.45
N GLY A 258 11.11 7.68 5.07
CA GLY A 258 12.20 7.04 5.78
C GLY A 258 11.75 6.05 6.85
N LEU A 259 10.45 5.77 7.03
CA LEU A 259 10.02 4.73 7.97
C LEU A 259 10.60 3.37 7.59
N ALA A 260 10.75 3.05 6.30
CA ALA A 260 11.40 1.82 5.85
C ALA A 260 12.84 1.73 6.38
N ALA A 261 13.62 2.81 6.25
CA ALA A 261 14.98 2.92 6.79
C ALA A 261 15.01 2.74 8.31
N GLY A 262 14.14 3.47 9.03
CA GLY A 262 14.03 3.37 10.49
C GLY A 262 13.61 1.98 10.97
N ALA A 263 12.72 1.31 10.25
CA ALA A 263 12.33 -0.07 10.58
C ALA A 263 13.52 -1.04 10.44
N VAL A 264 14.35 -0.87 9.42
CA VAL A 264 15.59 -1.67 9.30
C VAL A 264 16.54 -1.37 10.45
N ALA A 265 16.82 -0.08 10.73
CA ALA A 265 17.79 0.32 11.74
C ALA A 265 17.37 0.00 13.18
N PHE A 266 16.11 0.27 13.53
CA PHE A 266 15.64 0.24 14.92
C PHE A 266 14.84 -1.01 15.27
N MET A 267 14.29 -1.70 14.30
CA MET A 267 13.42 -2.87 14.51
C MET A 267 14.03 -4.15 13.92
N GLY A 268 15.16 -4.06 13.20
CA GLY A 268 15.76 -5.20 12.50
C GLY A 268 14.87 -5.74 11.37
N ALA A 269 14.02 -4.90 10.80
CA ALA A 269 13.04 -5.30 9.80
C ALA A 269 13.69 -5.66 8.45
N LYS A 270 13.01 -6.52 7.69
CA LYS A 270 13.36 -6.84 6.30
C LYS A 270 12.42 -6.10 5.35
N LEU A 271 12.98 -5.53 4.29
CA LEU A 271 12.18 -4.94 3.21
C LEU A 271 11.75 -6.03 2.22
N VAL A 272 10.44 -6.12 1.93
CA VAL A 272 9.88 -7.12 1.01
C VAL A 272 8.88 -6.45 0.07
N ARG A 273 8.76 -6.97 -1.16
CA ARG A 273 7.78 -6.44 -2.12
C ARG A 273 6.36 -6.73 -1.66
N GLY A 274 5.55 -5.68 -1.48
CA GLY A 274 4.20 -5.79 -0.94
C GLY A 274 3.29 -6.63 -1.83
N ILE A 275 3.30 -6.39 -3.14
CA ILE A 275 2.46 -7.12 -4.09
C ILE A 275 2.72 -8.64 -4.08
N GLU A 276 3.99 -9.07 -3.97
CA GLU A 276 4.34 -10.48 -3.94
C GLU A 276 3.80 -11.17 -2.68
N THR A 277 3.89 -10.47 -1.54
CA THR A 277 3.35 -10.95 -0.27
C THR A 277 1.83 -11.12 -0.34
N VAL A 278 1.11 -10.15 -0.90
CA VAL A 278 -0.35 -10.21 -1.05
C VAL A 278 -0.77 -11.28 -2.04
N ILE A 279 -0.08 -11.42 -3.19
CA ILE A 279 -0.32 -12.51 -4.15
C ILE A 279 -0.20 -13.88 -3.49
N SER A 280 0.88 -14.09 -2.73
CA SER A 280 1.11 -15.35 -2.01
C SER A 280 0.02 -15.61 -0.97
N TRP A 281 -0.33 -14.60 -0.17
CA TRP A 281 -1.36 -14.71 0.87
C TRP A 281 -2.74 -15.03 0.31
N THR A 282 -3.15 -14.32 -0.73
CA THR A 282 -4.47 -14.49 -1.37
C THR A 282 -4.53 -15.76 -2.23
N ARG A 283 -3.41 -16.45 -2.44
CA ARG A 283 -3.26 -17.57 -3.38
C ARG A 283 -3.80 -17.20 -4.76
N LEU A 284 -3.43 -16.01 -5.23
CA LEU A 284 -3.92 -15.48 -6.50
C LEU A 284 -3.48 -16.36 -7.67
N ASP A 285 -2.27 -16.90 -7.62
CA ASP A 285 -1.72 -17.84 -8.60
C ASP A 285 -2.62 -19.07 -8.79
N GLN A 286 -3.08 -19.68 -7.70
CA GLN A 286 -4.00 -20.81 -7.72
C GLN A 286 -5.39 -20.41 -8.26
N ALA A 287 -5.86 -19.20 -7.92
CA ALA A 287 -7.14 -18.71 -8.42
C ALA A 287 -7.12 -18.46 -9.93
N ILE A 288 -6.00 -17.94 -10.45
CA ILE A 288 -5.79 -17.61 -11.87
C ILE A 288 -5.58 -18.90 -12.69
N ALA A 289 -5.03 -19.96 -12.10
CA ALA A 289 -4.81 -21.22 -12.80
C ALA A 289 -6.14 -21.76 -13.36
N GLY A 290 -6.20 -21.90 -14.70
CA GLY A 290 -7.40 -22.37 -15.42
C GLY A 290 -8.52 -21.33 -15.56
N ALA A 291 -8.31 -20.06 -15.20
CA ALA A 291 -9.24 -18.99 -15.49
C ALA A 291 -9.15 -18.56 -16.97
N ASP A 292 -10.27 -18.16 -17.54
CA ASP A 292 -10.32 -17.63 -18.91
C ASP A 292 -9.88 -16.16 -18.95
N TRP A 293 -10.20 -15.42 -17.88
CA TRP A 293 -9.87 -14.01 -17.72
C TRP A 293 -9.52 -13.66 -16.29
N VAL A 294 -8.60 -12.70 -16.17
CA VAL A 294 -8.36 -11.94 -14.94
C VAL A 294 -8.73 -10.48 -15.20
N ILE A 295 -9.55 -9.92 -14.33
CA ILE A 295 -9.87 -8.50 -14.31
C ILE A 295 -9.17 -7.87 -13.14
N THR A 296 -8.30 -6.92 -13.41
CA THR A 296 -7.59 -6.13 -12.40
C THR A 296 -7.81 -4.65 -12.65
N GLY A 297 -7.39 -3.80 -11.72
CA GLY A 297 -7.51 -2.35 -11.89
C GLY A 297 -7.27 -1.59 -10.60
N GLU A 298 -7.26 -0.27 -10.73
CA GLU A 298 -6.95 0.69 -9.68
C GLU A 298 -7.54 2.05 -10.01
N GLY A 299 -7.37 3.07 -9.14
CA GLY A 299 -7.87 4.42 -9.38
C GLY A 299 -7.27 5.11 -10.60
N CYS A 300 -5.98 4.91 -10.87
CA CYS A 300 -5.29 5.52 -12.02
C CYS A 300 -4.25 4.56 -12.59
N PHE A 301 -4.48 4.09 -13.81
CA PHE A 301 -3.58 3.24 -14.54
C PHE A 301 -2.59 4.08 -15.35
N ASP A 302 -1.41 4.31 -14.79
CA ASP A 302 -0.36 5.17 -15.31
C ASP A 302 1.02 4.47 -15.38
N LYS A 303 2.09 5.25 -15.63
CA LYS A 303 3.45 4.72 -15.71
C LYS A 303 3.95 4.08 -14.40
N GLN A 304 3.42 4.48 -13.26
CA GLN A 304 3.77 3.85 -11.97
C GLN A 304 3.18 2.44 -11.88
N SER A 305 2.00 2.23 -12.44
CA SER A 305 1.34 0.91 -12.49
C SER A 305 2.13 -0.14 -13.28
N LEU A 306 3.08 0.29 -14.12
CA LEU A 306 3.99 -0.62 -14.85
C LEU A 306 5.12 -1.16 -13.97
N ARG A 307 5.35 -0.59 -12.80
CA ARG A 307 6.51 -0.87 -11.93
C ARG A 307 6.08 -1.43 -10.57
N GLY A 308 5.83 -2.75 -10.49
CA GLY A 308 5.71 -3.45 -9.20
C GLY A 308 4.42 -3.23 -8.41
N LYS A 309 3.39 -2.53 -8.96
CA LYS A 309 2.08 -2.35 -8.33
C LYS A 309 1.12 -3.50 -8.66
N VAL A 310 -0.11 -3.43 -8.14
CA VAL A 310 -1.13 -4.48 -8.27
C VAL A 310 -1.32 -4.91 -9.72
N VAL A 311 -1.54 -3.99 -10.66
CA VAL A 311 -1.80 -4.34 -12.06
C VAL A 311 -0.64 -5.10 -12.69
N ALA A 312 0.60 -4.65 -12.47
CA ALA A 312 1.79 -5.34 -13.01
C ALA A 312 1.99 -6.71 -12.35
N GLY A 313 1.79 -6.83 -11.02
CA GLY A 313 1.88 -8.09 -10.29
C GLY A 313 0.86 -9.11 -10.77
N VAL A 314 -0.40 -8.71 -10.88
CA VAL A 314 -1.50 -9.56 -11.39
C VAL A 314 -1.24 -9.97 -12.85
N ALA A 315 -0.84 -9.03 -13.71
CA ALA A 315 -0.54 -9.32 -15.11
C ALA A 315 0.63 -10.31 -15.27
N ARG A 316 1.64 -10.22 -14.41
CA ARG A 316 2.76 -11.16 -14.38
C ARG A 316 2.30 -12.59 -14.05
N VAL A 317 1.48 -12.75 -12.99
CA VAL A 317 0.93 -14.07 -12.59
C VAL A 317 0.06 -14.63 -13.71
N ALA A 318 -0.85 -13.80 -14.26
CA ALA A 318 -1.74 -14.21 -15.34
C ALA A 318 -0.98 -14.65 -16.61
N ARG A 319 0.09 -13.93 -16.98
CA ARG A 319 0.96 -14.30 -18.11
C ARG A 319 1.62 -15.66 -17.91
N SER A 320 2.12 -15.93 -16.70
CA SER A 320 2.72 -17.23 -16.36
C SER A 320 1.70 -18.38 -16.47
N ALA A 321 0.42 -18.11 -16.22
CA ALA A 321 -0.68 -19.08 -16.34
C ALA A 321 -1.32 -19.12 -17.74
N GLY A 322 -0.89 -18.28 -18.69
CA GLY A 322 -1.52 -18.16 -20.02
C GLY A 322 -2.93 -17.55 -20.00
N THR A 323 -3.30 -16.87 -18.92
CA THR A 323 -4.64 -16.28 -18.71
C THR A 323 -4.72 -14.88 -19.28
N LYS A 324 -5.83 -14.52 -19.93
CA LYS A 324 -6.06 -13.17 -20.47
C LYS A 324 -6.30 -12.16 -19.36
N VAL A 325 -5.76 -10.95 -19.52
CA VAL A 325 -5.91 -9.86 -18.55
C VAL A 325 -6.63 -8.68 -19.17
N ALA A 326 -7.62 -8.14 -18.46
CA ALA A 326 -8.19 -6.83 -18.72
C ALA A 326 -8.04 -5.93 -17.50
N VAL A 327 -7.84 -4.64 -17.76
CA VAL A 327 -7.75 -3.61 -16.72
C VAL A 327 -9.03 -2.77 -16.74
N ILE A 328 -9.60 -2.50 -15.56
CA ILE A 328 -10.67 -1.52 -15.37
C ILE A 328 -10.17 -0.50 -14.36
N ALA A 329 -9.96 0.74 -14.78
CA ALA A 329 -9.37 1.76 -13.92
C ALA A 329 -10.21 3.04 -13.89
N GLY A 330 -10.06 3.84 -12.83
CA GLY A 330 -10.68 5.16 -12.77
C GLY A 330 -10.26 6.02 -13.97
N GLN A 331 -8.96 6.10 -14.20
CA GLN A 331 -8.36 6.71 -15.39
C GLN A 331 -7.38 5.74 -16.06
N VAL A 332 -7.26 5.79 -17.37
CA VAL A 332 -6.24 5.09 -18.16
C VAL A 332 -5.40 6.13 -18.85
N LEU A 333 -4.17 6.34 -18.38
CA LEU A 333 -3.24 7.35 -18.90
C LEU A 333 -2.13 6.73 -19.79
N LEU A 334 -2.09 5.40 -19.86
CA LEU A 334 -1.15 4.65 -20.69
C LEU A 334 -1.65 4.48 -22.11
N ALA A 335 -0.74 4.60 -23.07
CA ALA A 335 -1.01 4.23 -24.46
C ALA A 335 -1.18 2.70 -24.58
N ARG A 336 -1.94 2.28 -25.59
CA ARG A 336 -2.23 0.85 -25.82
C ARG A 336 -1.00 -0.02 -25.93
N GLN A 337 0.07 0.48 -26.53
CA GLN A 337 1.32 -0.25 -26.65
C GLN A 337 2.01 -0.47 -25.30
N GLU A 338 1.93 0.52 -24.40
CA GLU A 338 2.55 0.45 -23.08
C GLU A 338 1.92 -0.65 -22.22
N TYR A 339 0.57 -0.69 -22.11
CA TYR A 339 -0.06 -1.74 -21.30
C TYR A 339 -0.06 -3.12 -21.96
N ARG A 340 0.01 -3.20 -23.27
CA ARG A 340 0.20 -4.48 -23.98
C ARG A 340 1.54 -5.15 -23.68
N SER A 341 2.59 -4.38 -23.40
CA SER A 341 3.88 -4.93 -22.98
C SER A 341 3.79 -5.73 -21.65
N LEU A 342 2.82 -5.41 -20.80
CA LEU A 342 2.50 -6.19 -19.60
C LEU A 342 1.70 -7.47 -19.89
N GLY A 343 1.17 -7.66 -21.10
CA GLY A 343 0.25 -8.75 -21.45
C GLY A 343 -1.23 -8.39 -21.25
N VAL A 344 -1.55 -7.12 -20.97
CA VAL A 344 -2.94 -6.65 -20.85
C VAL A 344 -3.57 -6.58 -22.25
N VAL A 345 -4.69 -7.29 -22.42
CA VAL A 345 -5.41 -7.35 -23.70
C VAL A 345 -6.14 -6.04 -23.98
N ASP A 346 -6.80 -5.49 -22.96
CA ASP A 346 -7.56 -4.25 -23.06
C ASP A 346 -7.68 -3.52 -21.71
N ALA A 347 -7.92 -2.20 -21.79
CA ALA A 347 -8.10 -1.35 -20.62
C ALA A 347 -9.36 -0.48 -20.79
N PHE A 348 -10.17 -0.40 -19.74
CA PHE A 348 -11.44 0.33 -19.67
C PHE A 348 -11.35 1.43 -18.64
N ALA A 349 -11.54 2.68 -19.07
CA ALA A 349 -11.57 3.83 -18.17
C ALA A 349 -12.99 4.06 -17.64
N CYS A 350 -13.12 4.27 -16.32
CA CYS A 350 -14.38 4.70 -15.70
C CYS A 350 -14.71 6.14 -16.03
N MET A 351 -13.67 7.01 -16.06
CA MET A 351 -13.79 8.42 -16.42
C MET A 351 -13.63 8.64 -17.92
N ASN A 352 -14.31 9.64 -18.42
CA ASN A 352 -14.02 10.21 -19.73
C ASN A 352 -13.48 11.64 -19.56
N GLY A 353 -12.89 12.22 -20.60
CA GLY A 353 -12.22 13.55 -20.56
C GLY A 353 -13.12 14.74 -20.22
N ARG A 354 -14.42 14.56 -19.99
CA ARG A 354 -15.40 15.60 -19.64
C ARG A 354 -15.81 15.58 -18.18
N MET A 355 -15.36 14.58 -17.40
CA MET A 355 -15.75 14.41 -16.00
C MET A 355 -14.71 15.05 -15.08
N SER A 356 -15.16 15.75 -14.02
CA SER A 356 -14.27 16.14 -12.93
C SER A 356 -13.93 14.95 -12.04
N LEU A 357 -12.76 15.00 -11.39
CA LEU A 357 -12.33 13.95 -10.44
C LEU A 357 -13.34 13.83 -9.29
N GLU A 358 -13.84 14.96 -8.78
CA GLU A 358 -14.83 14.96 -7.68
C GLU A 358 -16.13 14.24 -8.08
N TYR A 359 -16.63 14.48 -9.29
CA TYR A 359 -17.79 13.75 -9.81
C TYR A 359 -17.50 12.25 -9.92
N ALA A 360 -16.33 11.88 -10.41
CA ALA A 360 -15.95 10.48 -10.57
C ALA A 360 -15.84 9.75 -9.23
N ILE A 361 -15.26 10.40 -8.21
CA ILE A 361 -15.16 9.84 -6.85
C ILE A 361 -16.57 9.62 -6.28
N ARG A 362 -17.47 10.61 -6.38
CA ARG A 362 -18.84 10.49 -5.86
C ARG A 362 -19.69 9.45 -6.58
N ASN A 363 -19.38 9.15 -7.84
CA ASN A 363 -20.13 8.21 -8.68
C ASN A 363 -19.32 6.95 -9.03
N SER A 364 -18.29 6.64 -8.27
CA SER A 364 -17.30 5.60 -8.58
C SER A 364 -17.93 4.22 -8.83
N GLU A 365 -18.87 3.78 -8.01
CA GLU A 365 -19.55 2.50 -8.21
C GLU A 365 -20.33 2.45 -9.54
N LYS A 366 -21.09 3.49 -9.85
CA LYS A 366 -21.86 3.58 -11.10
C LYS A 366 -20.96 3.55 -12.33
N LEU A 367 -19.84 4.27 -12.26
CA LEU A 367 -18.87 4.34 -13.35
C LEU A 367 -18.13 3.00 -13.53
N LEU A 368 -17.74 2.38 -12.42
CA LEU A 368 -17.10 1.07 -12.41
C LEU A 368 -18.06 -0.02 -12.95
N THR A 369 -19.33 0.00 -12.52
CA THR A 369 -20.39 -0.87 -13.05
C THR A 369 -20.48 -0.76 -14.58
N LYS A 370 -20.51 0.46 -15.11
CA LYS A 370 -20.58 0.68 -16.56
C LYS A 370 -19.37 0.09 -17.27
N ALA A 371 -18.15 0.39 -16.82
CA ALA A 371 -16.93 -0.11 -17.43
C ALA A 371 -16.83 -1.64 -17.38
N ALA A 372 -17.23 -2.26 -16.27
CA ALA A 372 -17.26 -3.71 -16.13
C ALA A 372 -18.30 -4.38 -17.06
N ARG A 373 -19.46 -3.76 -17.24
CA ARG A 373 -20.46 -4.22 -18.23
C ARG A 373 -19.97 -4.06 -19.66
N ASP A 374 -19.29 -2.97 -19.99
CA ASP A 374 -18.71 -2.75 -21.32
C ASP A 374 -17.67 -3.84 -21.65
N PHE A 375 -16.82 -4.20 -20.67
CA PHE A 375 -15.91 -5.34 -20.78
C PHE A 375 -16.69 -6.65 -21.03
N ALA A 376 -17.69 -6.96 -20.21
CA ALA A 376 -18.45 -8.20 -20.30
C ALA A 376 -19.19 -8.34 -21.65
N LEU A 377 -19.79 -7.25 -22.12
CA LEU A 377 -20.46 -7.20 -23.42
C LEU A 377 -19.50 -7.43 -24.58
N LYS A 378 -18.26 -6.90 -24.48
CA LYS A 378 -17.26 -7.00 -25.54
C LYS A 378 -16.60 -8.38 -25.62
N TYR A 379 -16.31 -9.00 -24.48
CA TYR A 379 -15.46 -10.20 -24.44
C TYR A 379 -16.13 -11.47 -23.95
N LEU A 380 -17.25 -11.35 -23.24
CA LEU A 380 -17.86 -12.48 -22.54
C LEU A 380 -19.22 -12.90 -23.12
N ARG A 381 -19.91 -12.04 -23.89
CA ARG A 381 -21.15 -12.45 -24.56
C ARG A 381 -20.87 -13.61 -25.51
N PRO A 382 -21.72 -14.67 -25.51
CA PRO A 382 -21.73 -15.62 -26.60
C PRO A 382 -21.92 -14.85 -27.90
N SER A 383 -21.08 -15.10 -28.91
CA SER A 383 -21.35 -14.61 -30.25
C SER A 383 -22.73 -15.19 -30.65
N ALA A 384 -23.70 -14.31 -30.89
CA ALA A 384 -24.91 -14.73 -31.57
C ALA A 384 -24.40 -15.41 -32.86
N ARG A 385 -24.53 -16.76 -32.93
CA ARG A 385 -24.25 -17.47 -34.17
C ARG A 385 -25.26 -16.96 -35.18
N ALA A 386 -24.74 -16.26 -36.21
CA ALA A 386 -25.48 -15.96 -37.43
C ALA A 386 -25.96 -17.25 -38.13
#